data_f57ba583a19b4fe073ee8e8d9e388b59
#
_entry.id   f57ba583a19b4fe073ee8e8d9e388b59
#
_cell.length_a   1.000
_cell.length_b   1.000
_cell.length_c   1.000
_cell.angle_alpha   90.00
_cell.angle_beta   90.00
_cell.angle_gamma   90.00
#
_symmetry.space_group_name_H-M   'P 1'
#
loop_
_entity.id
_entity.type
_entity.pdbx_description
1 polymer ?
#
loop_
_entity_poly.entity_id
_entity_poly.type
_entity_poly.pdbx_seq_one_letter_code
_entity_poly.pdbx_strand_id
1 'polypeptide(L)'
;MDRWGARGLVDWKINPQWNTGFSINYSSTKITSAPGANDGIMNVVYSAPAEYDLKGIPNHEPGNPTNQILFRSTSFTNPYWWAEHNEYLQHTNRAFGNTYLEYQPNLGLGENFSLKIREQAGLDIWTSDYATIREMGSTSSLKGGDIENYGSQHNVFNTCLQLT
;
A
#
# COMPACT_ATOMS: atom_id res chain seq x y z
N MET A 1 -11.21 2.90 0.74
CA MET A 1 -9.93 2.82 -0.03
C MET A 1 -9.97 3.87 -1.11
N ASP A 2 -9.02 4.79 -1.10
CA ASP A 2 -8.87 5.85 -2.10
C ASP A 2 -7.56 5.65 -2.85
N ARG A 3 -7.61 5.75 -4.16
CA ARG A 3 -6.44 5.63 -5.01
C ARG A 3 -6.50 6.63 -6.15
N TRP A 4 -5.40 7.32 -6.36
CA TRP A 4 -5.21 8.16 -7.53
C TRP A 4 -3.82 7.97 -8.11
N GLY A 5 -3.64 8.29 -9.37
CA GLY A 5 -2.36 8.18 -10.04
C GLY A 5 -2.28 9.07 -11.27
N ALA A 6 -1.07 9.39 -11.63
CA ALA A 6 -0.74 10.15 -12.83
C ALA A 6 0.38 9.46 -13.60
N ARG A 7 0.33 9.55 -14.93
CA ARG A 7 1.35 9.02 -15.82
C ARG A 7 1.71 10.04 -16.88
N GLY A 8 3.01 10.23 -17.08
CA GLY A 8 3.59 10.97 -18.19
C GLY A 8 4.49 10.05 -19.03
N LEU A 9 4.44 10.21 -20.33
CA LEU A 9 5.31 9.49 -21.27
C LEU A 9 5.71 10.45 -22.38
N VAL A 10 7.00 10.49 -22.70
CA VAL A 10 7.55 11.24 -23.81
C VAL A 10 8.55 10.38 -24.55
N ASP A 11 8.36 10.27 -25.85
CA ASP A 11 9.34 9.71 -26.78
C ASP A 11 9.77 10.79 -27.75
N TRP A 12 11.07 10.95 -27.91
CA TRP A 12 11.64 12.00 -28.73
C TRP A 12 12.73 11.46 -29.66
N LYS A 13 12.54 11.69 -30.94
CA LYS A 13 13.53 11.43 -31.96
C LYS A 13 14.39 12.68 -32.12
N ILE A 14 15.60 12.66 -31.58
CA ILE A 14 16.54 13.81 -31.62
C ILE A 14 17.04 14.02 -33.06
N ASN A 15 17.42 12.91 -33.71
CA ASN A 15 17.83 12.90 -35.12
C ASN A 15 17.69 11.44 -35.66
N PRO A 16 18.03 11.17 -36.96
CA PRO A 16 17.90 9.82 -37.51
C PRO A 16 18.65 8.70 -36.76
N GLN A 17 19.68 9.05 -35.98
CA GLN A 17 20.53 8.11 -35.27
C GLN A 17 20.23 8.02 -33.77
N TRP A 18 19.59 9.02 -33.18
CA TRP A 18 19.37 9.14 -31.75
C TRP A 18 17.91 9.24 -31.40
N ASN A 19 17.44 8.30 -30.58
CA ASN A 19 16.12 8.31 -29.97
C ASN A 19 16.26 8.28 -28.46
N THR A 20 15.39 8.97 -27.76
CA THR A 20 15.31 8.95 -26.30
C THR A 20 13.87 9.02 -25.86
N GLY A 21 13.60 8.54 -24.69
CA GLY A 21 12.29 8.67 -24.08
C GLY A 21 12.36 8.51 -22.58
N PHE A 22 11.35 9.01 -21.91
CA PHE A 22 11.18 8.80 -20.49
C PHE A 22 9.72 8.56 -20.16
N SER A 23 9.50 7.80 -19.12
CA SER A 23 8.20 7.63 -18.51
C SER A 23 8.29 7.91 -17.02
N ILE A 24 7.27 8.55 -16.47
CA ILE A 24 7.09 8.74 -15.05
C ILE A 24 5.67 8.36 -14.68
N ASN A 25 5.55 7.62 -13.60
CA ASN A 25 4.27 7.22 -13.03
C ASN A 25 4.29 7.56 -11.54
N TYR A 26 3.19 8.07 -11.06
CA TYR A 26 2.97 8.28 -9.64
C TYR A 26 1.65 7.67 -9.22
N SER A 27 1.61 7.04 -8.07
CA SER A 27 0.37 6.56 -7.46
C SER A 27 0.39 6.79 -5.96
N SER A 28 -0.77 7.17 -5.44
CA SER A 28 -1.03 7.29 -4.02
C SER A 28 -2.24 6.44 -3.66
N THR A 29 -2.12 5.61 -2.63
CA THR A 29 -3.17 4.72 -2.17
C THR A 29 -3.34 4.91 -0.68
N LYS A 30 -4.58 5.21 -0.25
CA LYS A 30 -4.98 5.28 1.15
C LYS A 30 -6.00 4.20 1.45
N ILE A 31 -5.73 3.39 2.45
CA ILE A 31 -6.60 2.33 2.93
C ILE A 31 -6.95 2.65 4.38
N THR A 32 -8.22 2.61 4.71
CA THR A 32 -8.74 2.63 6.07
C THR A 32 -9.54 1.37 6.25
N SER A 33 -9.22 0.59 7.25
CA SER A 33 -9.90 -0.67 7.57
C SER A 33 -9.89 -0.91 9.07
N ALA A 34 -10.67 -1.87 9.53
CA ALA A 34 -10.50 -2.38 10.88
C ALA A 34 -9.20 -3.19 10.96
N PRO A 35 -8.48 -3.14 12.10
CA PRO A 35 -7.32 -3.98 12.31
C PRO A 35 -7.64 -5.47 12.13
N GLY A 36 -6.73 -6.19 11.48
CA GLY A 36 -6.87 -7.61 11.16
C GLY A 36 -6.12 -8.53 12.14
N ALA A 37 -5.79 -9.73 11.66
CA ALA A 37 -5.12 -10.79 12.38
C ALA A 37 -5.96 -11.46 13.49
N ASN A 38 -5.31 -12.09 14.47
CA ASN A 38 -5.96 -12.92 15.48
C ASN A 38 -6.97 -12.16 16.36
N ASP A 39 -6.76 -10.85 16.54
CA ASP A 39 -7.66 -9.95 17.27
C ASP A 39 -8.71 -9.31 16.36
N GLY A 40 -8.72 -9.68 15.07
CA GLY A 40 -9.60 -9.09 14.08
C GLY A 40 -11.07 -9.51 14.25
N ILE A 41 -11.95 -8.69 13.71
CA ILE A 41 -13.41 -8.87 13.75
C ILE A 41 -13.83 -10.29 13.33
N MET A 42 -13.23 -10.85 12.29
CA MET A 42 -13.60 -12.15 11.77
C MET A 42 -13.34 -13.30 12.76
N ASN A 43 -12.21 -13.27 13.47
CA ASN A 43 -11.91 -14.27 14.47
C ASN A 43 -12.90 -14.24 15.64
N VAL A 44 -13.28 -13.05 16.06
CA VAL A 44 -14.27 -12.86 17.12
C VAL A 44 -15.64 -13.36 16.68
N VAL A 45 -16.08 -13.04 15.47
CA VAL A 45 -17.37 -13.50 14.92
C VAL A 45 -17.40 -15.03 14.81
N TYR A 46 -16.33 -15.66 14.30
CA TYR A 46 -16.27 -17.13 14.20
C TYR A 46 -16.23 -17.85 15.55
N SER A 47 -15.75 -17.19 16.59
CA SER A 47 -15.69 -17.78 17.94
C SER A 47 -16.94 -17.50 18.78
N ALA A 48 -17.86 -16.68 18.30
CA ALA A 48 -19.12 -16.43 18.99
C ALA A 48 -20.04 -17.66 18.92
N PRO A 49 -20.72 -18.03 20.02
CA PRO A 49 -21.74 -19.05 20.00
C PRO A 49 -22.87 -18.70 19.02
N ALA A 50 -23.43 -19.70 18.34
CA ALA A 50 -24.46 -19.46 17.32
C ALA A 50 -25.74 -18.81 17.88
N GLU A 51 -26.03 -19.08 19.17
CA GLU A 51 -27.16 -18.49 19.88
C GLU A 51 -26.92 -17.05 20.39
N TYR A 52 -25.69 -16.54 20.29
CA TYR A 52 -25.36 -15.20 20.78
C TYR A 52 -25.70 -14.15 19.72
N ASP A 53 -26.68 -13.31 19.99
CA ASP A 53 -27.08 -12.22 19.09
C ASP A 53 -26.12 -11.04 19.17
N LEU A 54 -25.03 -11.11 18.40
CA LEU A 54 -24.02 -10.05 18.34
C LEU A 54 -24.60 -8.68 17.92
N LYS A 55 -25.68 -8.65 17.14
CA LYS A 55 -26.28 -7.41 16.64
C LYS A 55 -27.33 -6.84 17.59
N GLY A 56 -28.05 -7.70 18.28
CA GLY A 56 -29.15 -7.31 19.17
C GLY A 56 -28.70 -6.85 20.55
N ILE A 57 -27.44 -7.10 20.91
CA ILE A 57 -26.88 -6.69 22.20
C ILE A 57 -26.07 -5.40 22.02
N PRO A 58 -26.21 -4.38 22.91
CA PRO A 58 -25.40 -3.19 22.88
C PRO A 58 -23.90 -3.52 22.92
N ASN A 59 -23.09 -2.80 22.16
CA ASN A 59 -21.64 -3.05 22.09
C ASN A 59 -20.86 -2.46 23.27
N HIS A 60 -21.45 -1.54 24.04
CA HIS A 60 -20.88 -0.92 25.23
C HIS A 60 -21.95 -0.64 26.29
N GLU A 61 -21.55 -0.39 27.52
CA GLU A 61 -22.44 -0.02 28.60
C GLU A 61 -23.04 1.38 28.39
N PRO A 62 -24.33 1.59 28.71
CA PRO A 62 -24.95 2.90 28.58
C PRO A 62 -24.19 3.97 29.37
N GLY A 63 -23.80 5.05 28.67
CA GLY A 63 -23.05 6.18 29.27
C GLY A 63 -21.56 5.94 29.44
N ASN A 64 -21.03 4.79 29.08
CA ASN A 64 -19.59 4.48 29.14
C ASN A 64 -19.10 3.79 27.84
N PRO A 65 -18.77 4.56 26.80
CA PRO A 65 -18.38 4.00 25.50
C PRO A 65 -17.05 3.22 25.55
N THR A 66 -16.23 3.42 26.56
CA THR A 66 -14.96 2.68 26.71
C THR A 66 -15.15 1.33 27.38
N ASN A 67 -16.31 1.05 27.96
CA ASN A 67 -16.59 -0.22 28.61
C ASN A 67 -17.46 -1.10 27.70
N GLN A 68 -16.80 -1.89 26.86
CA GLN A 68 -17.48 -2.76 25.91
C GLN A 68 -18.17 -3.95 26.56
N ILE A 69 -19.29 -4.37 25.99
CA ILE A 69 -19.99 -5.59 26.41
C ILE A 69 -19.41 -6.79 25.64
N LEU A 70 -18.84 -7.71 26.37
CA LEU A 70 -18.15 -8.89 25.84
C LEU A 70 -19.08 -10.11 25.91
N PHE A 71 -19.09 -10.94 24.87
CA PHE A 71 -19.82 -12.21 24.87
C PHE A 71 -19.02 -13.36 25.47
N ARG A 72 -17.73 -13.17 25.67
CA ARG A 72 -16.81 -14.17 26.21
C ARG A 72 -15.82 -13.50 27.16
N SER A 73 -14.76 -14.17 27.51
CA SER A 73 -13.72 -13.62 28.39
C SER A 73 -13.12 -12.32 27.85
N THR A 74 -12.42 -11.59 28.70
CA THR A 74 -11.72 -10.34 28.40
C THR A 74 -10.72 -10.40 27.25
N SER A 75 -10.48 -11.57 26.68
CA SER A 75 -9.59 -11.77 25.53
C SER A 75 -10.27 -11.53 24.17
N PHE A 76 -11.59 -11.33 24.15
CA PHE A 76 -12.32 -11.14 22.90
C PHE A 76 -13.06 -9.80 22.91
N THR A 77 -12.60 -8.88 22.07
CA THR A 77 -13.23 -7.59 21.88
C THR A 77 -14.59 -7.76 21.18
N ASN A 78 -15.59 -6.99 21.57
CA ASN A 78 -16.86 -6.95 20.84
C ASN A 78 -16.61 -6.47 19.38
N PRO A 79 -17.04 -7.22 18.34
CA PRO A 79 -16.71 -6.90 16.94
C PRO A 79 -17.31 -5.58 16.44
N TYR A 80 -18.49 -5.18 16.94
CA TYR A 80 -19.10 -3.90 16.61
C TYR A 80 -18.36 -2.74 17.28
N TRP A 81 -18.01 -2.90 18.55
CA TRP A 81 -17.19 -1.94 19.28
C TRP A 81 -15.83 -1.76 18.61
N TRP A 82 -15.20 -2.88 18.21
CA TRP A 82 -13.92 -2.85 17.50
C TRP A 82 -13.99 -2.07 16.20
N ALA A 83 -15.04 -2.26 15.41
CA ALA A 83 -15.21 -1.59 14.13
C ALA A 83 -15.45 -0.08 14.25
N GLU A 84 -16.03 0.36 15.37
CA GLU A 84 -16.33 1.76 15.66
C GLU A 84 -15.16 2.54 16.25
N HIS A 85 -14.30 1.85 17.02
CA HIS A 85 -13.30 2.49 17.88
C HIS A 85 -11.84 2.20 17.49
N ASN A 86 -11.59 1.25 16.59
CA ASN A 86 -10.24 0.91 16.20
C ASN A 86 -10.06 1.08 14.68
N GLU A 87 -8.93 1.65 14.29
CA GLU A 87 -8.61 1.92 12.90
C GLU A 87 -7.24 1.37 12.52
N TYR A 88 -7.15 0.85 11.30
CA TYR A 88 -5.91 0.58 10.61
C TYR A 88 -5.83 1.49 9.38
N LEU A 89 -4.81 2.31 9.36
CA LEU A 89 -4.53 3.24 8.28
C LEU A 89 -3.27 2.79 7.54
N GLN A 90 -3.36 2.76 6.23
CA GLN A 90 -2.20 2.53 5.37
C GLN A 90 -2.16 3.60 4.29
N HIS A 91 -1.04 4.26 4.15
CA HIS A 91 -0.79 5.23 3.09
C HIS A 91 0.46 4.82 2.31
N THR A 92 0.29 4.52 1.03
CA THR A 92 1.39 4.13 0.15
C THR A 92 1.51 5.14 -0.99
N ASN A 93 2.69 5.73 -1.12
CA ASN A 93 3.06 6.58 -2.25
C ASN A 93 4.15 5.88 -3.05
N ARG A 94 3.99 5.82 -4.37
CA ARG A 94 4.95 5.21 -5.26
C ARG A 94 5.19 6.08 -6.48
N ALA A 95 6.45 6.37 -6.76
CA ALA A 95 6.91 7.02 -7.97
C ALA A 95 7.85 6.07 -8.70
N PHE A 96 7.56 5.75 -9.94
CA PHE A 96 8.43 4.90 -10.74
C PHE A 96 8.46 5.37 -12.18
N GLY A 97 9.60 5.14 -12.82
CA GLY A 97 9.79 5.56 -14.18
C GLY A 97 11.02 4.94 -14.80
N ASN A 98 11.15 5.15 -16.07
CA ASN A 98 12.33 4.77 -16.82
C ASN A 98 12.68 5.82 -17.86
N THR A 99 13.93 5.82 -18.26
CA THR A 99 14.45 6.57 -19.38
C THR A 99 15.29 5.67 -20.25
N TYR A 100 15.34 5.93 -21.53
CA TYR A 100 16.24 5.22 -22.43
C TYR A 100 16.92 6.20 -23.40
N LEU A 101 18.11 5.81 -23.83
CA LEU A 101 18.83 6.43 -24.92
C LEU A 101 19.20 5.35 -25.92
N GLU A 102 18.81 5.55 -27.16
CA GLU A 102 19.04 4.62 -28.24
C GLU A 102 19.88 5.28 -29.32
N TYR A 103 20.92 4.59 -29.76
CA TYR A 103 21.82 5.04 -30.81
C TYR A 103 21.92 4.00 -31.93
N GLN A 104 21.67 4.46 -33.15
CA GLN A 104 21.80 3.66 -34.37
C GLN A 104 22.81 4.32 -35.30
N PRO A 105 24.10 3.93 -35.23
CA PRO A 105 25.13 4.50 -36.13
C PRO A 105 24.88 4.05 -37.58
N ASN A 106 25.09 4.98 -38.50
CA ASN A 106 25.18 4.64 -39.92
C ASN A 106 26.61 4.16 -40.22
N LEU A 107 26.81 2.87 -40.28
CA LEU A 107 28.14 2.25 -40.43
C LEU A 107 28.59 2.14 -41.90
N GLY A 108 27.70 2.43 -42.84
CA GLY A 108 28.03 2.33 -44.29
C GLY A 108 28.33 0.90 -44.79
N LEU A 109 27.98 -0.13 -44.01
CA LEU A 109 28.34 -1.54 -44.27
C LEU A 109 27.31 -2.28 -45.15
N GLY A 110 26.41 -1.53 -45.81
CA GLY A 110 25.34 -2.10 -46.64
C GLY A 110 24.00 -2.24 -45.89
N GLU A 111 22.93 -2.54 -46.66
CA GLU A 111 21.55 -2.55 -46.16
C GLU A 111 21.27 -3.75 -45.17
N ASN A 112 22.12 -4.77 -45.20
CA ASN A 112 21.92 -5.98 -44.39
C ASN A 112 22.58 -5.93 -43.01
N PHE A 113 23.23 -4.82 -42.66
CA PHE A 113 23.88 -4.68 -41.37
C PHE A 113 23.39 -3.44 -40.64
N SER A 114 22.83 -3.62 -39.47
CA SER A 114 22.43 -2.53 -38.57
C SER A 114 22.94 -2.79 -37.17
N LEU A 115 23.43 -1.78 -36.53
CA LEU A 115 23.79 -1.82 -35.11
C LEU A 115 22.87 -0.87 -34.32
N LYS A 116 22.30 -1.37 -33.28
CA LYS A 116 21.51 -0.59 -32.33
C LYS A 116 22.09 -0.77 -30.92
N ILE A 117 22.39 0.34 -30.30
CA ILE A 117 22.85 0.41 -28.90
C ILE A 117 21.77 1.11 -28.12
N ARG A 118 21.24 0.48 -27.07
CA ARG A 118 20.22 1.05 -26.20
C ARG A 118 20.64 0.91 -24.76
N GLU A 119 20.73 2.03 -24.06
CA GLU A 119 20.86 2.09 -22.61
C GLU A 119 19.53 2.46 -22.00
N GLN A 120 19.10 1.73 -20.99
CA GLN A 120 17.86 2.00 -20.28
C GLN A 120 18.14 2.04 -18.77
N ALA A 121 17.66 3.09 -18.10
CA ALA A 121 17.70 3.21 -16.65
C ALA A 121 16.30 3.34 -16.10
N GLY A 122 16.05 2.71 -14.96
CA GLY A 122 14.78 2.75 -14.25
C GLY A 122 14.96 3.07 -12.77
N LEU A 123 13.98 3.78 -12.23
CA LEU A 123 13.88 4.14 -10.81
C LEU A 123 12.49 3.78 -10.30
N ASP A 124 12.41 3.15 -9.14
CA ASP A 124 11.17 2.84 -8.44
C ASP A 124 11.36 3.16 -6.96
N ILE A 125 10.59 4.10 -6.47
CA ILE A 125 10.63 4.57 -5.09
C ILE A 125 9.23 4.46 -4.53
N TRP A 126 9.09 3.77 -3.39
CA TRP A 126 7.83 3.79 -2.67
C TRP A 126 8.03 3.91 -1.17
N THR A 127 7.09 4.61 -0.55
CA THR A 127 6.95 4.72 0.89
C THR A 127 5.62 4.12 1.30
N SER A 128 5.61 3.42 2.42
CA SER A 128 4.39 2.92 3.03
C SER A 128 4.39 3.27 4.51
N ASP A 129 3.40 4.06 4.90
CA ASP A 129 3.18 4.47 6.28
C ASP A 129 1.94 3.73 6.81
N TYR A 130 2.05 3.18 7.99
CA TYR A 130 1.02 2.40 8.65
C TYR A 130 0.77 2.97 10.04
N ALA A 131 -0.51 3.06 10.39
CA ALA A 131 -0.93 3.40 11.73
C ALA A 131 -2.02 2.43 12.19
N THR A 132 -1.86 1.86 13.36
CA THR A 132 -2.92 1.11 14.05
C THR A 132 -3.31 1.91 15.28
N ILE A 133 -4.57 2.30 15.34
CA ILE A 133 -5.14 3.08 16.44
C ILE A 133 -6.10 2.14 17.18
N ARG A 134 -5.83 1.93 18.47
CA ARG A 134 -6.69 1.16 19.36
C ARG A 134 -7.13 2.07 20.49
N GLU A 135 -8.43 2.31 20.57
CA GLU A 135 -8.97 3.19 21.60
C GLU A 135 -8.93 2.55 23.00
N MET A 136 -9.07 3.41 23.99
CA MET A 136 -9.22 3.02 25.38
C MET A 136 -10.42 2.09 25.56
N GLY A 137 -10.22 0.96 26.19
CA GLY A 137 -11.24 -0.09 26.32
C GLY A 137 -11.05 -1.27 25.37
N SER A 138 -10.12 -1.19 24.41
CA SER A 138 -9.74 -2.34 23.58
C SER A 138 -9.10 -3.43 24.42
N THR A 139 -9.48 -4.68 24.22
CA THR A 139 -8.90 -5.83 24.96
C THR A 139 -7.46 -6.13 24.53
N SER A 140 -7.07 -5.72 23.34
CA SER A 140 -5.72 -5.89 22.80
C SER A 140 -4.76 -4.76 23.15
N SER A 141 -5.25 -3.69 23.78
CA SER A 141 -4.40 -2.61 24.27
C SER A 141 -4.21 -2.68 25.78
N LEU A 142 -3.02 -2.32 26.24
CA LEU A 142 -2.69 -2.26 27.67
C LEU A 142 -3.44 -1.10 28.33
N LYS A 143 -4.70 -1.30 28.71
CA LYS A 143 -5.55 -0.44 29.59
C LYS A 143 -5.78 1.03 29.20
N GLY A 144 -5.01 1.62 28.28
CA GLY A 144 -5.09 3.06 27.99
C GLY A 144 -5.29 3.42 26.52
N GLY A 145 -5.54 2.43 25.68
CA GLY A 145 -5.43 2.61 24.24
C GLY A 145 -3.97 2.67 23.78
N ASP A 146 -3.72 2.50 22.50
CA ASP A 146 -2.40 2.62 21.92
C ASP A 146 -2.45 3.10 20.46
N ILE A 147 -1.38 3.71 20.03
CA ILE A 147 -1.15 4.07 18.63
C ILE A 147 0.20 3.48 18.24
N GLU A 148 0.16 2.57 17.28
CA GLU A 148 1.33 1.96 16.69
C GLU A 148 1.56 2.54 15.29
N ASN A 149 2.69 3.21 15.09
CA ASN A 149 3.07 3.76 13.80
C ASN A 149 4.36 3.11 13.31
N TYR A 150 4.37 2.67 12.07
CA TYR A 150 5.59 2.23 11.41
C TYR A 150 5.55 2.58 9.92
N GLY A 151 6.71 2.74 9.35
CA GLY A 151 6.84 3.06 7.94
C GLY A 151 7.99 2.30 7.30
N SER A 152 7.93 2.15 5.99
CA SER A 152 8.99 1.58 5.18
C SER A 152 9.22 2.43 3.94
N GLN A 153 10.47 2.51 3.52
CA GLN A 153 10.87 3.14 2.27
C GLN A 153 11.72 2.17 1.46
N HIS A 154 11.42 2.06 0.18
CA HIS A 154 12.15 1.24 -0.75
C HIS A 154 12.56 2.06 -1.96
N ASN A 155 13.81 1.89 -2.37
CA ASN A 155 14.38 2.53 -3.54
C ASN A 155 15.04 1.44 -4.39
N VAL A 156 14.60 1.31 -5.63
CA VAL A 156 15.16 0.36 -6.58
C VAL A 156 15.64 1.13 -7.80
N PHE A 157 16.90 0.95 -8.14
CA PHE A 157 17.50 1.45 -9.37
C PHE A 157 17.93 0.26 -10.23
N ASN A 158 17.64 0.32 -11.50
CA ASN A 158 18.09 -0.66 -12.48
C ASN A 158 18.65 0.03 -13.73
N THR A 159 19.55 -0.66 -14.40
CA THR A 159 20.09 -0.22 -15.68
C THR A 159 20.34 -1.44 -16.56
N CYS A 160 20.18 -1.28 -17.86
CA CYS A 160 20.33 -2.34 -18.84
C CYS A 160 20.87 -1.79 -20.16
N LEU A 161 22.02 -2.31 -20.59
CA LEU A 161 22.61 -2.05 -21.92
C LEU A 161 22.23 -3.18 -22.85
N GLN A 162 21.69 -2.83 -24.01
CA GLN A 162 21.28 -3.76 -25.07
C GLN A 162 22.04 -3.43 -26.34
N LEU A 163 22.58 -4.48 -27.00
CA LEU A 163 23.22 -4.41 -28.30
C LEU A 163 22.45 -5.35 -29.24
N THR A 164 22.05 -4.84 -30.40
CA THR A 164 21.26 -5.60 -31.39
C THR A 164 21.80 -5.34 -32.78
#